data_3f8afc2232937a1c2d39776e1cd94595
#
_entry.id   3f8afc2232937a1c2d39776e1cd94595
#
_cell.length_a   1.000
_cell.length_b   1.000
_cell.length_c   1.000
_cell.angle_alpha   90.00
_cell.angle_beta   90.00
_cell.angle_gamma   90.00
#
_symmetry.space_group_name_H-M   'P 1'
#
loop_
_entity.id
_entity.type
_entity.pdbx_description
1 polymer ?
#
loop_
_entity_poly.entity_id
_entity_poly.type
_entity_poly.pdbx_seq_one_letter_code
_entity_poly.pdbx_strand_id
1 'polypeptide(L)'
;MGREITEEERALVDKMVSKAKSAMVKIENWTQRDLDRLSQAIAWYAGNEKTFTRLAQQGVDESGIGDRAGRPGKRFKIHMVLRDVLRTPSTGIVETDAKRGLVKYAKPAGVIASLIP
;
A
#
# COMPACT_ATOMS: atom_id res chain seq x y z
N MET A 1 30.05 6.76 -1.79
CA MET A 1 30.26 5.38 -1.35
C MET A 1 29.18 5.09 -0.31
N GLY A 2 28.30 4.09 -0.53
CA GLY A 2 27.29 3.71 0.46
C GLY A 2 27.97 3.04 1.66
N ARG A 3 27.36 3.16 2.86
CA ARG A 3 27.82 2.41 4.03
C ARG A 3 27.56 0.90 3.84
N GLU A 4 28.35 0.09 4.50
CA GLU A 4 28.09 -1.36 4.54
C GLU A 4 26.79 -1.66 5.30
N ILE A 5 26.05 -2.64 4.78
CA ILE A 5 24.80 -3.14 5.37
C ILE A 5 25.17 -4.15 6.45
N THR A 6 24.65 -3.96 7.66
CA THR A 6 24.87 -4.89 8.76
C THR A 6 24.07 -6.19 8.58
N GLU A 7 24.47 -7.28 9.22
CA GLU A 7 23.73 -8.54 9.23
C GLU A 7 22.34 -8.40 9.88
N GLU A 8 22.19 -7.54 10.86
CA GLU A 8 20.91 -7.25 11.51
C GLU A 8 19.94 -6.57 10.53
N GLU A 9 20.43 -5.60 9.74
CA GLU A 9 19.62 -4.92 8.71
C GLU A 9 19.20 -5.89 7.60
N ARG A 10 20.09 -6.77 7.18
CA ARG A 10 19.80 -7.84 6.22
C ARG A 10 18.72 -8.77 6.74
N ALA A 11 18.89 -9.28 7.97
CA ALA A 11 17.92 -10.16 8.61
C ALA A 11 16.54 -9.50 8.80
N LEU A 12 16.50 -8.20 9.09
CA LEU A 12 15.27 -7.44 9.19
C LEU A 12 14.52 -7.41 7.84
N VAL A 13 15.22 -7.10 6.75
CA VAL A 13 14.64 -7.06 5.40
C VAL A 13 14.14 -8.44 5.00
N ASP A 14 14.92 -9.50 5.21
CA ASP A 14 14.54 -10.87 4.89
C ASP A 14 13.28 -11.30 5.65
N LYS A 15 13.17 -10.94 6.92
CA LYS A 15 11.99 -11.18 7.74
C LYS A 15 10.77 -10.43 7.20
N MET A 16 10.92 -9.16 6.82
CA MET A 16 9.83 -8.35 6.25
C MET A 16 9.34 -8.95 4.92
N VAL A 17 10.25 -9.31 4.03
CA VAL A 17 9.92 -9.90 2.72
C VAL A 17 9.25 -11.26 2.89
N SER A 18 9.77 -12.11 3.76
CA SER A 18 9.19 -13.44 4.04
C SER A 18 7.78 -13.34 4.61
N LYS A 19 7.55 -12.40 5.53
CA LYS A 19 6.22 -12.12 6.09
C LYS A 19 5.25 -11.62 5.03
N ALA A 20 5.70 -10.72 4.16
CA ALA A 20 4.89 -10.18 3.07
C ALA A 20 4.53 -11.27 2.04
N LYS A 21 5.48 -12.12 1.65
CA LYS A 21 5.21 -13.27 0.76
C LYS A 21 4.19 -14.24 1.36
N SER A 22 4.33 -14.56 2.65
CA SER A 22 3.37 -15.42 3.35
C SER A 22 1.96 -14.81 3.43
N ALA A 23 1.86 -13.50 3.55
CA ALA A 23 0.58 -12.78 3.52
C ALA A 23 -0.03 -12.80 2.12
N MET A 24 0.77 -12.63 1.06
CA MET A 24 0.31 -12.68 -0.33
C MET A 24 -0.35 -14.02 -0.67
N VAL A 25 0.22 -15.14 -0.25
CA VAL A 25 -0.37 -16.48 -0.47
C VAL A 25 -1.77 -16.58 0.14
N LYS A 26 -1.99 -15.96 1.30
CA LYS A 26 -3.28 -16.00 1.98
C LYS A 26 -4.39 -15.25 1.25
N ILE A 27 -4.04 -14.24 0.47
CA ILE A 27 -5.00 -13.40 -0.25
C ILE A 27 -5.08 -13.71 -1.75
N GLU A 28 -4.30 -14.67 -2.24
CA GLU A 28 -4.16 -14.97 -3.67
C GLU A 28 -5.52 -15.27 -4.35
N ASN A 29 -6.42 -15.94 -3.63
CA ASN A 29 -7.74 -16.34 -4.14
C ASN A 29 -8.88 -15.45 -3.63
N TRP A 30 -8.56 -14.28 -3.08
CA TRP A 30 -9.58 -13.35 -2.61
C TRP A 30 -10.34 -12.72 -3.77
N THR A 31 -11.63 -12.48 -3.55
CA THR A 31 -12.48 -11.78 -4.50
C THR A 31 -12.15 -10.28 -4.51
N GLN A 32 -12.58 -9.57 -5.57
CA GLN A 32 -12.47 -8.11 -5.62
C GLN A 32 -13.08 -7.46 -4.37
N ARG A 33 -14.24 -7.95 -3.93
CA ARG A 33 -14.91 -7.44 -2.72
C ARG A 33 -14.06 -7.60 -1.46
N ASP A 34 -13.34 -8.71 -1.32
CA ASP A 34 -12.48 -8.94 -0.16
C ASP A 34 -11.25 -8.03 -0.19
N LEU A 35 -10.66 -7.83 -1.38
CA LEU A 35 -9.55 -6.90 -1.59
C LEU A 35 -9.97 -5.44 -1.36
N ASP A 36 -11.17 -5.05 -1.79
CA ASP A 36 -11.73 -3.73 -1.53
C ASP A 36 -11.92 -3.49 -0.02
N ARG A 37 -12.43 -4.48 0.71
CA ARG A 37 -12.58 -4.41 2.16
C ARG A 37 -11.22 -4.31 2.87
N LEU A 38 -10.22 -5.05 2.40
CA LEU A 38 -8.85 -4.95 2.92
C LEU A 38 -8.29 -3.53 2.71
N SER A 39 -8.44 -2.99 1.50
CA SER A 39 -7.99 -1.65 1.14
C SER A 39 -8.68 -0.59 2.00
N GLN A 40 -10.00 -0.72 2.23
CA GLN A 40 -10.75 0.16 3.12
C GLN A 40 -10.27 0.07 4.56
N ALA A 41 -9.99 -1.14 5.07
CA ALA A 41 -9.52 -1.32 6.44
C ALA A 41 -8.13 -0.70 6.65
N ILE A 42 -7.21 -0.86 5.71
CA ILE A 42 -5.88 -0.26 5.74
C ILE A 42 -5.98 1.27 5.68
N ALA A 43 -6.78 1.80 4.74
CA ALA A 43 -6.97 3.24 4.60
C ALA A 43 -7.66 3.86 5.82
N TRP A 44 -8.61 3.17 6.44
CA TRP A 44 -9.22 3.60 7.70
C TRP A 44 -8.22 3.62 8.84
N TYR A 45 -7.43 2.56 8.99
CA TYR A 45 -6.42 2.48 10.06
C TYR A 45 -5.41 3.61 9.98
N ALA A 46 -4.90 3.91 8.79
CA ALA A 46 -3.92 4.97 8.58
C ALA A 46 -4.57 6.37 8.49
N GLY A 47 -5.78 6.47 7.93
CA GLY A 47 -6.44 7.71 7.57
C GLY A 47 -7.43 8.26 8.60
N ASN A 48 -7.71 7.55 9.72
CA ASN A 48 -8.49 8.15 10.79
C ASN A 48 -7.71 9.32 11.41
N GLU A 49 -8.42 10.33 11.85
CA GLU A 49 -7.82 11.62 12.23
C GLU A 49 -6.75 11.49 13.32
N LYS A 50 -7.05 10.74 14.37
CA LYS A 50 -6.11 10.54 15.50
C LYS A 50 -4.82 9.86 15.05
N THR A 51 -4.92 8.76 14.32
CA THR A 51 -3.74 8.00 13.86
C THR A 51 -2.96 8.81 12.83
N PHE A 52 -3.64 9.39 11.85
CA PHE A 52 -2.99 10.16 10.80
C PHE A 52 -2.23 11.36 11.36
N THR A 53 -2.85 12.14 12.26
CA THR A 53 -2.20 13.30 12.88
C THR A 53 -0.93 12.89 13.60
N ARG A 54 -0.99 11.85 14.43
CA ARG A 54 0.18 11.32 15.14
C ARG A 54 1.29 10.88 14.19
N LEU A 55 0.95 10.07 13.17
CA LEU A 55 1.93 9.55 12.20
C LEU A 55 2.53 10.67 11.33
N ALA A 56 1.70 11.65 10.93
CA ALA A 56 2.16 12.78 10.13
C ALA A 56 3.16 13.66 10.89
N GLN A 57 2.90 13.90 12.18
CA GLN A 57 3.81 14.67 13.04
C GLN A 57 5.10 13.88 13.33
N GLN A 58 4.97 12.60 13.66
CA GLN A 58 6.12 11.72 13.85
C GLN A 58 7.01 11.66 12.60
N GLY A 59 6.43 11.55 11.41
CA GLY A 59 7.19 11.53 10.16
C GLY A 59 7.96 12.83 9.90
N VAL A 60 7.43 13.99 10.31
CA VAL A 60 8.18 15.26 10.25
C VAL A 60 9.31 15.27 11.27
N ASP A 61 9.05 14.82 12.51
CA ASP A 61 10.05 14.80 13.58
C ASP A 61 11.24 13.86 13.23
N GLU A 62 10.97 12.70 12.62
CA GLU A 62 11.99 11.71 12.23
C GLU A 62 12.77 12.13 10.97
N SER A 63 12.10 12.69 9.97
CA SER A 63 12.73 13.02 8.69
C SER A 63 13.32 14.44 8.62
N GLY A 64 12.86 15.34 9.48
CA GLY A 64 13.15 16.78 9.35
C GLY A 64 12.52 17.44 8.13
N ILE A 65 11.59 16.74 7.42
CA ILE A 65 11.00 17.22 6.16
C ILE A 65 9.52 17.57 6.36
N GLY A 66 9.18 18.80 6.04
CA GLY A 66 7.82 19.31 6.05
C GLY A 66 7.47 20.14 7.28
N ASP A 67 6.22 20.59 7.33
CA ASP A 67 5.67 21.38 8.42
C ASP A 67 4.83 20.53 9.35
N ARG A 68 5.17 20.52 10.64
CA ARG A 68 4.52 19.69 11.65
C ARG A 68 3.05 20.08 11.87
N ALA A 69 2.72 21.35 11.74
CA ALA A 69 1.37 21.85 11.93
C ALA A 69 0.47 21.58 10.69
N GLY A 70 1.00 21.78 9.49
CA GLY A 70 0.25 21.62 8.24
C GLY A 70 0.18 20.18 7.72
N ARG A 71 1.12 19.30 8.10
CA ARG A 71 1.19 17.94 7.58
C ARG A 71 -0.09 17.12 7.83
N PRO A 72 -0.77 17.22 8.99
CA PRO A 72 -2.04 16.53 9.24
C PRO A 72 -3.15 16.89 8.24
N GLY A 73 -3.16 18.10 7.69
CA GLY A 73 -4.11 18.53 6.66
C GLY A 73 -4.06 17.70 5.36
N LYS A 74 -2.98 16.93 5.13
CA LYS A 74 -2.87 16.04 3.97
C LYS A 74 -3.68 14.74 4.07
N ARG A 75 -4.38 14.51 5.19
CA ARG A 75 -5.21 13.31 5.42
C ARG A 75 -6.22 13.04 4.30
N PHE A 76 -6.80 14.07 3.71
CA PHE A 76 -7.76 13.93 2.63
C PHE A 76 -7.22 13.16 1.41
N LYS A 77 -5.89 13.16 1.20
CA LYS A 77 -5.26 12.41 0.10
C LYS A 77 -5.48 10.91 0.22
N ILE A 78 -5.54 10.36 1.44
CA ILE A 78 -5.84 8.93 1.67
C ILE A 78 -7.24 8.61 1.13
N HIS A 79 -8.23 9.46 1.40
CA HIS A 79 -9.58 9.25 0.90
C HIS A 79 -9.66 9.34 -0.63
N MET A 80 -8.93 10.27 -1.24
CA MET A 80 -8.87 10.39 -2.70
C MET A 80 -8.26 9.14 -3.34
N VAL A 81 -7.11 8.68 -2.83
CA VAL A 81 -6.44 7.49 -3.33
C VAL A 81 -7.31 6.24 -3.12
N LEU A 82 -7.93 6.09 -1.94
CA LEU A 82 -8.85 4.98 -1.68
C LEU A 82 -10.02 4.95 -2.67
N ARG A 83 -10.62 6.10 -2.95
CA ARG A 83 -11.71 6.20 -3.93
C ARG A 83 -11.28 5.69 -5.31
N ASP A 84 -10.08 6.03 -5.74
CA ASP A 84 -9.57 5.64 -7.05
C ASP A 84 -9.17 4.15 -7.07
N VAL A 85 -8.60 3.63 -5.98
CA VAL A 85 -8.34 2.20 -5.79
C VAL A 85 -9.62 1.38 -5.90
N LEU A 86 -10.69 1.77 -5.20
CA LEU A 86 -11.97 1.05 -5.19
C LEU A 86 -12.73 1.11 -6.54
N ARG A 87 -12.36 1.99 -7.44
CA ARG A 87 -12.91 2.09 -8.80
C ARG A 87 -12.14 1.26 -9.81
N THR A 88 -10.97 0.76 -9.44
CA THR A 88 -10.07 0.05 -10.35
C THR A 88 -10.11 -1.43 -10.06
N PRO A 89 -10.61 -2.28 -10.96
CA PRO A 89 -10.56 -3.72 -10.80
C PRO A 89 -9.10 -4.20 -10.65
N SER A 90 -8.84 -4.98 -9.60
CA SER A 90 -7.48 -5.43 -9.24
C SER A 90 -7.29 -6.95 -9.35
N THR A 91 -8.36 -7.69 -9.63
CA THR A 91 -8.30 -9.16 -9.79
C THR A 91 -9.34 -9.65 -10.80
N GLY A 92 -9.01 -10.74 -11.49
CA GLY A 92 -9.89 -11.39 -12.45
C GLY A 92 -10.01 -10.66 -13.78
N ILE A 93 -11.09 -10.93 -14.51
CA ILE A 93 -11.35 -10.31 -15.82
C ILE A 93 -11.80 -8.86 -15.60
N VAL A 94 -11.05 -7.92 -16.17
CA VAL A 94 -11.33 -6.48 -16.07
C VAL A 94 -11.92 -5.89 -17.34
N GLU A 95 -11.71 -6.55 -18.47
CA GLU A 95 -12.22 -6.11 -19.77
C GLU A 95 -12.31 -7.28 -20.75
N THR A 96 -13.34 -7.28 -21.59
CA THR A 96 -13.49 -8.24 -22.70
C THR A 96 -13.81 -7.47 -23.99
N ASP A 97 -12.95 -7.58 -24.99
CA ASP A 97 -13.20 -7.08 -26.33
C ASP A 97 -13.55 -8.24 -27.26
N ALA A 98 -14.84 -8.50 -27.39
CA ALA A 98 -15.36 -9.60 -28.22
C ALA A 98 -15.04 -9.42 -29.71
N LYS A 99 -14.88 -8.17 -30.21
CA LYS A 99 -14.57 -7.90 -31.60
C LYS A 99 -13.14 -8.29 -31.97
N ARG A 100 -12.22 -8.13 -31.01
CA ARG A 100 -10.81 -8.47 -31.19
C ARG A 100 -10.44 -9.83 -30.59
N GLY A 101 -11.37 -10.50 -29.90
CA GLY A 101 -11.11 -11.76 -29.20
C GLY A 101 -10.13 -11.60 -28.01
N LEU A 102 -10.09 -10.43 -27.39
CA LEU A 102 -9.15 -10.12 -26.32
C LEU A 102 -9.85 -10.14 -24.96
N VAL A 103 -9.16 -10.71 -23.96
CA VAL A 103 -9.57 -10.67 -22.57
C VAL A 103 -8.42 -10.12 -21.73
N LYS A 104 -8.71 -9.07 -20.95
CA LYS A 104 -7.74 -8.42 -20.07
C LYS A 104 -7.96 -8.91 -18.64
N TYR A 105 -6.91 -9.45 -18.06
CA TYR A 105 -6.89 -9.90 -16.67
C TYR A 105 -6.06 -8.96 -15.80
N ALA A 106 -6.61 -8.63 -14.61
CA ALA A 106 -5.82 -8.06 -13.53
C ALA A 106 -5.24 -9.21 -12.68
N LYS A 107 -3.94 -9.13 -12.42
CA LYS A 107 -3.21 -10.06 -11.58
C LYS A 107 -2.41 -9.31 -10.53
N PRO A 108 -2.19 -9.88 -9.32
CA PRO A 108 -1.32 -9.27 -8.32
C PRO A 108 0.09 -9.05 -8.86
N ALA A 109 0.64 -7.87 -8.60
CA ALA A 109 2.06 -7.58 -8.89
C ALA A 109 3.02 -8.32 -7.93
N GLY A 110 2.48 -8.89 -6.84
CA GLY A 110 3.26 -9.54 -5.79
C GLY A 110 3.62 -8.57 -4.66
N VAL A 111 4.72 -8.88 -3.98
CA VAL A 111 5.23 -8.02 -2.91
C VAL A 111 6.01 -6.85 -3.51
N ILE A 112 5.64 -5.65 -3.15
CA ILE A 112 6.27 -4.41 -3.59
C ILE A 112 7.04 -3.81 -2.42
N ALA A 113 8.32 -3.51 -2.61
CA ALA A 113 9.11 -2.69 -1.70
C ALA A 113 9.04 -1.23 -2.16
N SER A 114 8.65 -0.35 -1.25
CA SER A 114 8.61 1.10 -1.49
C SER A 114 9.56 1.80 -0.54
N LEU A 115 10.52 2.54 -1.10
CA LEU A 115 11.41 3.41 -0.34
C LEU A 115 10.78 4.79 -0.25
N ILE A 116 10.54 5.24 0.97
CA ILE A 116 9.91 6.54 1.24
C ILE A 116 11.00 7.44 1.81
N PRO A 117 11.24 8.61 1.19
CA PRO A 117 12.24 9.57 1.68
C PRO A 117 11.82 10.24 2.99
#